data_8516ac75592aace6e10c085a47425e3d
#
_entry.id   8516ac75592aace6e10c085a47425e3d
#
_cell.length_a   1.000
_cell.length_b   1.000
_cell.length_c   1.000
_cell.angle_alpha   90.00
_cell.angle_beta   90.00
_cell.angle_gamma   90.00
#
_symmetry.space_group_name_H-M   'P 1'
#
loop_
_entity.id
_entity.type
_entity.pdbx_description
1 polymer ?
#
loop_
_entity_poly.entity_id
_entity_poly.type
_entity_poly.pdbx_seq_one_letter_code
_entity_poly.pdbx_strand_id
1 'polypeptide(L)'
;KDTNIILSGGVDDVWINTNNNKLVVLDYKSQAKSIEKLNHKDYLDDVYHQSYKTQLEFYAYLLSKMGHEVDETGYFVVCNADRDKENFEKNMKFDELLVPYKLNLIWIEEKIDEMIDVLNEKKLFKSNESCMNCAYQRERELLGYK
;
A
#
# COMPACT_ATOMS: atom_id res chain seq x y z
N LYS A 1 -9.43 -21.20 8.32
CA LYS A 1 -10.91 -21.32 8.33
C LYS A 1 -11.38 -21.71 6.94
N ASP A 2 -12.36 -22.60 6.85
CA ASP A 2 -13.03 -22.88 5.56
C ASP A 2 -13.86 -21.65 5.17
N THR A 3 -13.53 -21.06 4.03
CA THR A 3 -14.20 -19.87 3.52
C THR A 3 -14.20 -19.88 1.97
N ASN A 4 -15.15 -19.19 1.37
CA ASN A 4 -15.22 -18.95 -0.07
C ASN A 4 -14.53 -17.62 -0.49
N ILE A 5 -13.80 -17.00 0.41
CA ILE A 5 -13.08 -15.75 0.14
C ILE A 5 -11.80 -16.07 -0.64
N ILE A 6 -11.60 -15.37 -1.74
CA ILE A 6 -10.39 -15.42 -2.57
C ILE A 6 -9.61 -14.13 -2.33
N LEU A 7 -8.35 -14.28 -1.94
CA LEU A 7 -7.42 -13.16 -1.84
C LEU A 7 -6.70 -13.00 -3.18
N SER A 8 -6.66 -11.79 -3.70
CA SER A 8 -6.01 -11.48 -4.96
C SER A 8 -5.33 -10.11 -4.91
N GLY A 9 -4.36 -9.90 -5.78
CA GLY A 9 -3.68 -8.62 -5.94
C GLY A 9 -2.92 -8.59 -7.26
N GLY A 10 -2.66 -7.40 -7.78
CA GLY A 10 -1.82 -7.16 -8.95
C GLY A 10 -0.50 -6.52 -8.51
N VAL A 11 0.58 -7.31 -8.52
CA VAL A 11 1.93 -6.79 -8.27
C VAL A 11 2.42 -6.03 -9.50
N ASP A 12 3.06 -4.88 -9.30
CA ASP A 12 3.56 -4.07 -10.42
C ASP A 12 4.78 -4.73 -11.08
N ASP A 13 5.73 -5.24 -10.26
CA ASP A 13 6.92 -5.92 -10.76
C ASP A 13 7.49 -6.89 -9.73
N VAL A 14 8.22 -7.90 -10.20
CA VAL A 14 8.91 -8.89 -9.36
C VAL A 14 10.31 -9.13 -9.92
N TRP A 15 11.32 -8.85 -9.10
CA TRP A 15 12.72 -9.13 -9.44
C TRP A 15 13.21 -10.40 -8.75
N ILE A 16 14.36 -10.88 -9.17
CA ILE A 16 15.07 -11.99 -8.53
C ILE A 16 16.35 -11.44 -7.88
N ASN A 17 16.47 -11.65 -6.57
CA ASN A 17 17.72 -11.40 -5.88
C ASN A 17 18.74 -12.47 -6.29
N THR A 18 19.74 -12.12 -7.08
CA THR A 18 20.74 -13.04 -7.63
C THR A 18 21.66 -13.66 -6.57
N ASN A 19 21.70 -13.11 -5.36
CA ASN A 19 22.53 -13.65 -4.27
C ASN A 19 21.87 -14.83 -3.56
N ASN A 20 20.55 -14.85 -3.46
CA ASN A 20 19.80 -15.86 -2.71
C ASN A 20 18.67 -16.53 -3.51
N ASN A 21 18.48 -16.13 -4.76
CA ASN A 21 17.46 -16.61 -5.69
C ASN A 21 16.00 -16.41 -5.21
N LYS A 22 15.77 -15.45 -4.31
CA LYS A 22 14.44 -15.12 -3.82
C LYS A 22 13.76 -14.05 -4.67
N LEU A 23 12.43 -14.05 -4.67
CA LEU A 23 11.64 -13.03 -5.32
C LEU A 23 11.64 -11.75 -4.50
N VAL A 24 11.85 -10.63 -5.16
CA VAL A 24 11.79 -9.29 -4.57
C VAL A 24 10.56 -8.59 -5.14
N VAL A 25 9.66 -8.16 -4.27
CA VAL A 25 8.42 -7.47 -4.68
C VAL A 25 8.69 -5.99 -4.84
N LEU A 26 8.21 -5.43 -5.95
CA LEU A 26 8.32 -4.00 -6.24
C LEU A 26 6.95 -3.38 -6.47
N ASP A 27 6.85 -2.10 -6.15
CA ASP A 27 5.66 -1.30 -6.36
C ASP A 27 6.06 0.09 -6.86
N TYR A 28 5.52 0.50 -8.01
CA TYR A 28 5.83 1.77 -8.66
C TYR A 28 4.92 2.87 -8.14
N LYS A 29 5.51 3.95 -7.65
CA LYS A 29 4.78 5.10 -7.13
C LYS A 29 5.20 6.39 -7.82
N SER A 30 4.23 7.19 -8.22
CA SER A 30 4.48 8.54 -8.74
C SER A 30 4.06 9.59 -7.72
N GLN A 31 4.84 10.65 -7.63
CA GLN A 31 4.55 11.80 -6.79
C GLN A 31 5.13 13.09 -7.38
N ALA A 32 4.77 14.22 -6.78
CA ALA A 32 5.39 15.51 -7.06
C ALA A 32 5.72 16.20 -5.72
N LYS A 33 6.95 16.05 -5.29
CA LYS A 33 7.49 16.70 -4.08
C LYS A 33 8.75 17.49 -4.43
N SER A 34 9.10 18.45 -3.57
CA SER A 34 10.40 19.12 -3.63
C SER A 34 11.53 18.08 -3.59
N ILE A 35 12.56 18.25 -4.42
CA ILE A 35 13.71 17.34 -4.51
C ILE A 35 14.43 17.24 -3.16
N GLU A 36 14.49 18.31 -2.39
CA GLU A 36 15.11 18.32 -1.06
C GLU A 36 14.45 17.34 -0.06
N LYS A 37 13.18 16.99 -0.28
CA LYS A 37 12.41 16.05 0.54
C LYS A 37 12.39 14.63 -0.03
N LEU A 38 13.11 14.37 -1.09
CA LEU A 38 13.16 13.07 -1.74
C LEU A 38 14.26 12.21 -1.12
N ASN A 39 13.94 11.53 -0.02
CA ASN A 39 14.83 10.55 0.63
C ASN A 39 14.04 9.38 1.20
N HIS A 40 14.73 8.27 1.49
CA HIS A 40 14.12 7.02 1.95
C HIS A 40 13.33 7.19 3.25
N LYS A 41 13.89 7.93 4.21
CA LYS A 41 13.29 8.10 5.53
C LYS A 41 11.98 8.87 5.45
N ASP A 42 12.00 10.04 4.82
CA ASP A 42 10.82 10.89 4.70
C ASP A 42 9.72 10.19 3.87
N TYR A 43 10.12 9.37 2.89
CA TYR A 43 9.17 8.56 2.14
C TYR A 43 8.50 7.52 3.03
N LEU A 44 9.27 6.77 3.83
CA LEU A 44 8.73 5.70 4.68
C LEU A 44 7.97 6.24 5.90
N ASP A 45 8.33 7.41 6.41
CA ASP A 45 7.69 8.02 7.58
C ASP A 45 6.39 8.77 7.23
N ASP A 46 6.13 9.01 5.94
CA ASP A 46 4.91 9.68 5.49
C ASP A 46 3.66 8.85 5.84
N VAL A 47 2.75 9.48 6.55
CA VAL A 47 1.50 8.85 7.02
C VAL A 47 0.62 8.35 5.87
N TYR A 48 0.65 9.06 4.75
CA TYR A 48 -0.10 8.66 3.55
C TYR A 48 0.48 7.42 2.86
N HIS A 49 1.75 7.09 3.13
CA HIS A 49 2.41 5.92 2.53
C HIS A 49 2.26 4.64 3.36
N GLN A 50 1.57 4.69 4.50
CA GLN A 50 1.34 3.47 5.30
C GLN A 50 0.51 2.41 4.54
N SER A 51 -0.44 2.86 3.73
CA SER A 51 -1.23 1.97 2.85
C SER A 51 -0.36 1.28 1.78
N TYR A 52 0.70 1.94 1.30
CA TYR A 52 1.64 1.37 0.34
C TYR A 52 2.47 0.24 0.96
N LYS A 53 2.89 0.40 2.22
CA LYS A 53 3.57 -0.67 2.96
C LYS A 53 2.67 -1.90 3.10
N THR A 54 1.42 -1.70 3.51
CA THR A 54 0.41 -2.75 3.59
C THR A 54 0.23 -3.46 2.24
N GLN A 55 0.18 -2.71 1.15
CA GLN A 55 0.04 -3.24 -0.21
C GLN A 55 1.24 -4.12 -0.59
N LEU A 56 2.46 -3.64 -0.36
CA LEU A 56 3.69 -4.36 -0.70
C LEU A 56 3.82 -5.65 0.14
N GLU A 57 3.53 -5.59 1.43
CA GLU A 57 3.51 -6.75 2.33
C GLU A 57 2.47 -7.78 1.90
N PHE A 58 1.28 -7.33 1.49
CA PHE A 58 0.23 -8.22 1.04
C PHE A 58 0.62 -8.96 -0.26
N TYR A 59 1.29 -8.29 -1.20
CA TYR A 59 1.80 -8.94 -2.41
C TYR A 59 2.86 -9.99 -2.09
N ALA A 60 3.81 -9.66 -1.21
CA ALA A 60 4.82 -10.59 -0.73
C ALA A 60 4.18 -11.82 -0.05
N TYR A 61 3.15 -11.59 0.77
CA TYR A 61 2.37 -12.65 1.40
C TYR A 61 1.71 -13.56 0.36
N LEU A 62 1.02 -13.01 -0.65
CA LEU A 62 0.37 -13.80 -1.67
C LEU A 62 1.37 -14.68 -2.43
N LEU A 63 2.52 -14.13 -2.85
CA LEU A 63 3.58 -14.89 -3.51
C LEU A 63 4.11 -16.01 -2.62
N SER A 64 4.31 -15.75 -1.32
CA SER A 64 4.74 -16.76 -0.37
C SER A 64 3.73 -17.91 -0.22
N LYS A 65 2.42 -17.59 -0.21
CA LYS A 65 1.34 -18.60 -0.17
C LYS A 65 1.19 -19.39 -1.48
N MET A 66 1.67 -18.85 -2.59
CA MET A 66 1.79 -19.56 -3.87
C MET A 66 3.00 -20.49 -3.93
N GLY A 67 3.82 -20.55 -2.89
CA GLY A 67 4.99 -21.43 -2.76
C GLY A 67 6.30 -20.83 -3.23
N HIS A 68 6.35 -19.52 -3.46
CA HIS A 68 7.60 -18.83 -3.80
C HIS A 68 8.38 -18.41 -2.54
N GLU A 69 9.70 -18.49 -2.61
CA GLU A 69 10.57 -17.86 -1.62
C GLU A 69 10.67 -16.37 -1.92
N VAL A 70 10.20 -15.53 -0.97
CA VAL A 70 10.20 -14.06 -1.09
C VAL A 70 11.31 -13.49 -0.21
N ASP A 71 12.03 -12.48 -0.72
CA ASP A 71 13.05 -11.76 0.04
C ASP A 71 12.39 -10.96 1.20
N GLU A 72 13.14 -10.74 2.27
CA GLU A 72 12.67 -9.95 3.40
C GLU A 72 12.58 -8.46 3.11
N THR A 73 13.14 -8.01 1.99
CA THR A 73 13.13 -6.62 1.54
C THR A 73 12.37 -6.51 0.23
N GLY A 74 11.33 -5.67 0.22
CA GLY A 74 10.68 -5.19 -0.99
C GLY A 74 11.11 -3.76 -1.30
N TYR A 75 10.71 -3.21 -2.44
CA TYR A 75 11.11 -1.87 -2.86
C TYR A 75 9.93 -1.07 -3.41
N PHE A 76 9.93 0.23 -3.09
CA PHE A 76 9.17 1.21 -3.85
C PHE A 76 10.09 1.87 -4.88
N VAL A 77 9.67 1.85 -6.14
CA VAL A 77 10.30 2.62 -7.21
C VAL A 77 9.53 3.92 -7.34
N VAL A 78 10.08 4.98 -6.77
CA VAL A 78 9.40 6.28 -6.68
C VAL A 78 9.86 7.17 -7.83
N CYS A 79 8.93 7.53 -8.71
CA CYS A 79 9.15 8.51 -9.76
C CYS A 79 8.60 9.87 -9.31
N ASN A 80 9.48 10.81 -9.00
CA ASN A 80 9.14 12.12 -8.47
C ASN A 80 9.23 13.21 -9.51
N ALA A 81 8.11 13.85 -9.84
CA ALA A 81 8.11 15.04 -10.67
C ALA A 81 8.66 16.26 -9.91
N ASP A 82 9.59 16.99 -10.54
CA ASP A 82 10.10 18.26 -10.01
C ASP A 82 9.00 19.31 -10.06
N ARG A 83 8.44 19.65 -8.90
CA ARG A 83 7.38 20.66 -8.78
C ARG A 83 7.88 22.06 -8.46
N ASP A 84 9.17 22.24 -8.22
CA ASP A 84 9.73 23.53 -7.79
C ASP A 84 10.03 24.47 -8.98
N LYS A 85 9.79 23.99 -10.19
CA LYS A 85 9.92 24.82 -11.40
C LYS A 85 8.72 25.74 -11.60
N GLU A 86 9.00 27.01 -11.86
CA GLU A 86 7.96 28.02 -12.08
C GLU A 86 7.11 27.77 -13.32
N ASN A 87 7.69 27.13 -14.37
CA ASN A 87 7.02 26.93 -15.65
C ASN A 87 7.21 25.53 -16.22
N PHE A 88 6.14 25.00 -16.80
CA PHE A 88 6.17 23.81 -17.64
C PHE A 88 6.67 24.16 -19.07
N GLU A 89 7.96 24.24 -19.26
CA GLU A 89 8.59 24.55 -20.56
C GLU A 89 8.55 23.38 -21.56
N LYS A 90 7.40 22.69 -21.67
CA LYS A 90 7.19 21.48 -22.49
C LYS A 90 8.05 20.26 -22.07
N ASN A 91 8.81 20.36 -20.99
CA ASN A 91 9.62 19.28 -20.43
C ASN A 91 9.32 19.12 -18.95
N MET A 92 8.92 17.92 -18.56
CA MET A 92 8.78 17.56 -17.13
C MET A 92 10.02 16.75 -16.74
N LYS A 93 10.72 17.22 -15.69
CA LYS A 93 11.86 16.49 -15.13
C LYS A 93 11.37 15.58 -14.02
N PHE A 94 11.85 14.35 -14.06
CA PHE A 94 11.61 13.37 -13.03
C PHE A 94 12.93 12.93 -12.38
N ASP A 95 12.89 12.70 -11.09
CA ASP A 95 13.94 12.03 -10.33
C ASP A 95 13.40 10.70 -9.81
N GLU A 96 14.24 9.66 -9.86
CA GLU A 96 13.87 8.33 -9.40
C GLU A 96 14.54 8.00 -8.07
N LEU A 97 13.81 7.36 -7.18
CA LEU A 97 14.32 6.89 -5.91
C LEU A 97 13.88 5.44 -5.68
N LEU A 98 14.86 4.56 -5.46
CA LEU A 98 14.61 3.18 -5.05
C LEU A 98 14.61 3.08 -3.53
N VAL A 99 13.45 2.90 -2.93
CA VAL A 99 13.26 2.88 -1.47
C VAL A 99 13.16 1.45 -0.96
N PRO A 100 14.18 0.91 -0.27
CA PRO A 100 14.08 -0.39 0.36
C PRO A 100 13.14 -0.34 1.57
N TYR A 101 12.31 -1.37 1.68
CA TYR A 101 11.39 -1.55 2.79
C TYR A 101 11.48 -2.98 3.34
N LYS A 102 11.75 -3.11 4.64
CA LYS A 102 11.77 -4.41 5.31
C LYS A 102 10.32 -4.87 5.55
N LEU A 103 9.95 -5.97 4.90
CA LEU A 103 8.61 -6.54 4.95
C LEU A 103 8.30 -7.15 6.33
N ASN A 104 7.08 -6.94 6.79
CA ASN A 104 6.53 -7.59 7.97
C ASN A 104 5.23 -8.32 7.59
N LEU A 105 5.27 -9.63 7.46
CA LEU A 105 4.12 -10.42 7.02
C LEU A 105 3.32 -11.04 8.18
N ILE A 106 3.79 -10.89 9.43
CA ILE A 106 3.26 -11.62 10.60
C ILE A 106 1.81 -11.25 10.91
N TRP A 107 1.44 -9.98 10.70
CA TRP A 107 0.13 -9.45 11.04
C TRP A 107 -0.99 -9.87 10.07
N ILE A 108 -0.64 -10.35 8.86
CA ILE A 108 -1.60 -10.48 7.74
C ILE A 108 -2.64 -11.57 8.01
N GLU A 109 -2.23 -12.76 8.48
CA GLU A 109 -3.17 -13.87 8.71
C GLU A 109 -4.19 -13.55 9.79
N GLU A 110 -3.73 -12.96 10.90
CA GLU A 110 -4.61 -12.52 11.97
C GLU A 110 -5.64 -11.50 11.46
N LYS A 111 -5.19 -10.55 10.65
CA LYS A 111 -6.07 -9.52 10.08
C LYS A 111 -7.07 -10.09 9.07
N ILE A 112 -6.68 -11.09 8.29
CA ILE A 112 -7.60 -11.81 7.40
C ILE A 112 -8.66 -12.55 8.23
N ASP A 113 -8.27 -13.20 9.30
CA ASP A 113 -9.21 -13.89 10.19
C ASP A 113 -10.21 -12.94 10.85
N GLU A 114 -9.75 -11.77 11.32
CA GLU A 114 -10.63 -10.70 11.81
C GLU A 114 -11.62 -10.23 10.73
N MET A 115 -11.15 -10.03 9.49
CA MET A 115 -12.03 -9.63 8.38
C MET A 115 -13.10 -10.68 8.09
N ILE A 116 -12.74 -11.97 8.13
CA ILE A 116 -13.69 -13.07 7.93
C ILE A 116 -14.74 -13.09 9.05
N ASP A 117 -14.32 -12.87 10.30
CA ASP A 117 -15.23 -12.80 11.42
C ASP A 117 -16.22 -11.64 11.28
N VAL A 118 -15.73 -10.45 10.90
CA VAL A 118 -16.58 -9.29 10.61
C VAL A 118 -17.60 -9.58 9.50
N LEU A 119 -17.18 -10.24 8.40
CA LEU A 119 -18.06 -10.56 7.29
C LEU A 119 -19.15 -11.58 7.66
N ASN A 120 -18.90 -12.44 8.64
CA ASN A 120 -19.86 -13.44 9.12
C ASN A 120 -20.78 -12.91 10.23
N GLU A 121 -20.50 -11.72 10.77
CA GLU A 121 -21.36 -11.11 11.78
C GLU A 121 -22.72 -10.69 11.22
N LYS A 122 -23.77 -10.98 11.99
CA LYS A 122 -25.15 -10.55 11.62
C LYS A 122 -25.46 -9.13 12.05
N LYS A 123 -24.61 -8.55 12.89
CA LYS A 123 -24.78 -7.21 13.45
C LYS A 123 -23.94 -6.19 12.69
N LEU A 124 -24.55 -5.06 12.35
CA LEU A 124 -23.80 -3.95 11.77
C LEU A 124 -22.81 -3.37 12.77
N PHE A 125 -21.58 -3.24 12.34
CA PHE A 125 -20.53 -2.60 13.11
C PHE A 125 -20.74 -1.09 13.22
N LYS A 126 -20.34 -0.54 14.37
CA LYS A 126 -20.27 0.91 14.52
C LYS A 126 -19.24 1.47 13.53
N SER A 127 -19.61 2.50 12.79
CA SER A 127 -18.68 3.17 11.88
C SER A 127 -17.49 3.77 12.63
N ASN A 128 -16.32 3.74 12.02
CA ASN A 128 -15.13 4.42 12.56
C ASN A 128 -15.40 5.93 12.63
N GLU A 129 -15.10 6.55 13.76
CA GLU A 129 -15.34 7.98 13.99
C GLU A 129 -14.49 8.88 13.08
N SER A 130 -13.28 8.43 12.70
CA SER A 130 -12.40 9.14 11.76
C SER A 130 -12.71 8.88 10.28
N CYS A 131 -13.69 8.02 9.97
CA CYS A 131 -14.04 7.72 8.59
C CYS A 131 -14.84 8.87 7.96
N MET A 132 -14.25 9.57 6.99
CA MET A 132 -14.88 10.70 6.30
C MET A 132 -16.12 10.28 5.50
N ASN A 133 -16.14 9.10 4.90
CA ASN A 133 -17.31 8.58 4.18
C ASN A 133 -18.47 8.32 5.14
N CYS A 134 -18.19 7.76 6.31
CA CYS A 134 -19.20 7.55 7.34
C CYS A 134 -19.67 8.88 7.97
N ALA A 135 -18.81 9.88 8.10
CA ALA A 135 -19.19 11.22 8.55
C ALA A 135 -20.16 11.87 7.55
N TYR A 136 -19.82 11.82 6.26
CA TYR A 136 -20.68 12.33 5.20
C TYR A 136 -22.07 11.67 5.20
N GLN A 137 -22.14 10.35 5.36
CA GLN A 137 -23.42 9.64 5.44
C GLN A 137 -24.25 10.08 6.64
N ARG A 138 -23.64 10.21 7.82
CA ARG A 138 -24.35 10.70 9.03
C ARG A 138 -24.89 12.12 8.84
N GLU A 139 -24.10 13.01 8.24
CA GLU A 139 -24.57 14.39 7.96
C GLU A 139 -25.72 14.43 6.96
N ARG A 140 -25.66 13.61 5.90
CA ARG A 140 -26.78 13.48 4.95
C ARG A 140 -28.06 13.02 5.62
N GLU A 141 -27.99 12.03 6.51
CA GLU A 141 -29.15 11.52 7.25
C GLU A 141 -29.77 12.60 8.15
N LEU A 142 -28.94 13.42 8.81
CA LEU A 142 -29.38 14.55 9.62
C LEU A 142 -30.10 15.62 8.79
N LEU A 143 -29.71 15.79 7.53
CA LEU A 143 -30.35 16.71 6.59
C LEU A 143 -31.60 16.12 5.91
N GLY A 144 -32.00 14.88 6.24
CA GLY A 144 -33.17 14.21 5.70
C GLY A 144 -32.99 13.59 4.31
N TYR A 145 -31.75 13.49 3.81
CA TYR A 145 -31.44 12.77 2.59
C TYR A 145 -31.28 11.26 2.90
N LYS A 146 -32.11 10.44 2.24
CA LYS A 146 -32.01 8.97 2.30
C LYS A 146 -31.14 8.40 1.19
#